data_a83c91664530c7f87e3b32aedfa66aa3
#
_entry.id   a83c91664530c7f87e3b32aedfa66aa3
#
_cell.length_a   1.000
_cell.length_b   1.000
_cell.length_c   1.000
_cell.angle_alpha   90.00
_cell.angle_beta   90.00
_cell.angle_gamma   90.00
#
_symmetry.space_group_name_H-M   'P 1'
#
loop_
_entity.id
_entity.type
_entity.pdbx_description
1 polymer ?
#
loop_
_entity_poly.entity_id
_entity_poly.type
_entity_poly.pdbx_seq_one_letter_code
_entity_poly.pdbx_strand_id
1 'polypeptide(L)'
;RSLVCAQCHTEYYFEKENGNYLHFPQEKGMTCEAAEEYYDSIGFYDYINPLSKAKILKAQHPGYELYLQGIHGQRGVSCADCHMPYISEGGVKYTDHHITSPLANISRTCQTCHRQDAETLRQNVYERQQKIYDFRTHVERELAAAHIEAKFAWEKGATEAEMEPVLKDLRKGQWRWDYALASHGAAFHAPQEVMRLLANSMMYAKDAQLQATRVAAKHGFTGQIPLPDISTREKAAKYVGLDMK
;
A
#
# COMPACT_ATOMS: atom_id res chain seq x y z
N ARG A 1 -19.16 10.42 12.89
CA ARG A 1 -19.33 10.95 11.50
C ARG A 1 -18.54 10.09 10.51
N SER A 2 -17.24 9.84 10.74
CA SER A 2 -16.40 9.08 9.82
C SER A 2 -16.81 7.61 9.64
N LEU A 3 -17.44 6.98 10.62
CA LEU A 3 -17.83 5.57 10.57
C LEU A 3 -18.83 5.22 9.44
N VAL A 4 -19.61 6.18 8.97
CA VAL A 4 -20.48 5.97 7.81
C VAL A 4 -19.64 5.73 6.55
N CYS A 5 -18.58 6.50 6.35
CA CYS A 5 -17.65 6.34 5.25
C CYS A 5 -16.79 5.07 5.40
N ALA A 6 -16.39 4.77 6.64
CA ALA A 6 -15.58 3.60 6.98
C ALA A 6 -16.28 2.25 6.71
N GLN A 7 -17.60 2.22 6.49
CA GLN A 7 -18.29 1.00 6.08
C GLN A 7 -17.83 0.49 4.70
N CYS A 8 -17.34 1.40 3.85
CA CYS A 8 -16.82 1.07 2.51
C CYS A 8 -15.33 1.41 2.36
N HIS A 9 -14.85 2.49 3.04
CA HIS A 9 -13.45 2.94 2.97
C HIS A 9 -12.61 2.28 4.07
N THR A 10 -12.59 0.96 4.11
CA THR A 10 -11.87 0.13 5.09
C THR A 10 -11.30 -1.11 4.42
N GLU A 11 -10.28 -1.72 4.98
CA GLU A 11 -9.71 -2.97 4.47
C GLU A 11 -10.68 -4.12 4.63
N TYR A 12 -10.72 -4.99 3.62
CA TYR A 12 -11.59 -6.16 3.59
C TYR A 12 -10.98 -7.27 2.71
N TYR A 13 -11.53 -8.48 2.80
CA TYR A 13 -11.18 -9.59 1.92
C TYR A 13 -12.40 -10.46 1.61
N PHE A 14 -12.29 -11.28 0.56
CA PHE A 14 -13.32 -12.24 0.19
C PHE A 14 -12.88 -13.66 0.53
N GLU A 15 -13.70 -14.36 1.31
CA GLU A 15 -13.53 -15.78 1.58
C GLU A 15 -14.05 -16.59 0.40
N LYS A 16 -13.15 -17.02 -0.47
CA LYS A 16 -13.47 -17.69 -1.75
C LYS A 16 -14.17 -19.03 -1.54
N GLU A 17 -13.77 -19.78 -0.51
CA GLU A 17 -14.32 -21.09 -0.20
C GLU A 17 -15.78 -21.03 0.29
N ASN A 18 -16.21 -19.88 0.78
CA ASN A 18 -17.55 -19.61 1.32
C ASN A 18 -18.38 -18.68 0.41
N GLY A 19 -18.25 -18.82 -0.90
CA GLY A 19 -19.03 -18.06 -1.86
C GLY A 19 -18.65 -16.59 -1.97
N ASN A 20 -17.38 -16.24 -1.75
CA ASN A 20 -16.87 -14.87 -1.74
C ASN A 20 -17.53 -13.99 -0.65
N TYR A 21 -17.78 -14.55 0.52
CA TYR A 21 -18.31 -13.76 1.63
C TYR A 21 -17.31 -12.69 2.07
N LEU A 22 -17.81 -11.49 2.33
CA LEU A 22 -17.02 -10.32 2.72
C LEU A 22 -16.64 -10.41 4.21
N HIS A 23 -15.36 -10.29 4.49
CA HIS A 23 -14.80 -10.23 5.83
C HIS A 23 -13.90 -9.02 6.04
N PHE A 24 -13.66 -8.67 7.31
CA PHE A 24 -12.86 -7.52 7.71
C PHE A 24 -11.74 -7.95 8.66
N PRO A 25 -10.46 -7.56 8.40
CA PRO A 25 -9.30 -8.02 9.18
C PRO A 25 -8.98 -7.16 10.41
N GLN A 26 -9.94 -6.38 10.94
CA GLN A 26 -9.70 -5.40 12.01
C GLN A 26 -9.77 -5.99 13.43
N GLU A 27 -9.98 -7.28 13.59
CA GLU A 27 -10.08 -7.93 14.92
C GLU A 27 -8.86 -7.63 15.81
N LYS A 28 -7.66 -7.57 15.23
CA LYS A 28 -6.40 -7.28 15.96
C LYS A 28 -6.04 -5.79 15.99
N GLY A 29 -6.80 -4.93 15.32
CA GLY A 29 -6.59 -3.48 15.28
C GLY A 29 -6.66 -2.86 13.90
N MET A 30 -6.41 -1.54 13.85
CA MET A 30 -6.59 -0.69 12.68
C MET A 30 -5.24 -0.27 12.07
N THR A 31 -4.25 -1.15 12.07
CA THR A 31 -2.93 -0.90 11.48
C THR A 31 -2.59 -1.93 10.40
N CYS A 32 -1.65 -1.60 9.55
CA CYS A 32 -1.12 -2.51 8.53
C CYS A 32 -0.61 -3.82 9.15
N GLU A 33 0.10 -3.72 10.28
CA GLU A 33 0.67 -4.86 10.99
C GLU A 33 -0.43 -5.72 11.65
N ALA A 34 -1.47 -5.09 12.21
CA ALA A 34 -2.59 -5.81 12.82
C ALA A 34 -3.38 -6.61 11.79
N ALA A 35 -3.60 -6.03 10.60
CA ALA A 35 -4.24 -6.74 9.49
C ALA A 35 -3.36 -7.90 8.98
N GLU A 36 -2.04 -7.71 8.86
CA GLU A 36 -1.10 -8.78 8.52
C GLU A 36 -1.17 -9.93 9.53
N GLU A 37 -1.12 -9.61 10.83
CA GLU A 37 -1.20 -10.60 11.89
C GLU A 37 -2.52 -11.38 11.85
N TYR A 38 -3.63 -10.70 11.55
CA TYR A 38 -4.92 -11.36 11.36
C TYR A 38 -4.86 -12.34 10.19
N TYR A 39 -4.42 -11.90 9.00
CA TYR A 39 -4.30 -12.75 7.81
C TYR A 39 -3.34 -13.94 8.03
N ASP A 40 -2.23 -13.72 8.73
CA ASP A 40 -1.29 -14.79 9.06
C ASP A 40 -1.91 -15.81 10.02
N SER A 41 -2.73 -15.36 10.98
CA SER A 41 -3.39 -16.24 11.97
C SER A 41 -4.39 -17.22 11.34
N ILE A 42 -5.01 -16.83 10.22
CA ILE A 42 -5.97 -17.68 9.47
C ILE A 42 -5.34 -18.31 8.22
N GLY A 43 -4.04 -18.10 7.96
CA GLY A 43 -3.34 -18.63 6.80
C GLY A 43 -3.79 -18.06 5.46
N PHE A 44 -4.45 -16.90 5.47
CA PHE A 44 -5.02 -16.27 4.27
C PHE A 44 -3.94 -15.70 3.35
N TYR A 45 -4.16 -15.80 2.06
CA TYR A 45 -3.43 -15.12 0.99
C TYR A 45 -4.32 -14.96 -0.25
N ASP A 46 -4.10 -13.90 -1.02
CA ASP A 46 -4.88 -13.64 -2.23
C ASP A 46 -4.39 -14.46 -3.42
N TYR A 47 -3.07 -14.58 -3.57
CA TYR A 47 -2.45 -15.34 -4.66
C TYR A 47 -1.02 -15.78 -4.33
N ILE A 48 -0.52 -16.72 -5.12
CA ILE A 48 0.88 -17.13 -5.11
C ILE A 48 1.59 -16.42 -6.25
N ASN A 49 2.66 -15.67 -5.92
CA ASN A 49 3.44 -14.98 -6.95
C ASN A 49 4.13 -16.00 -7.87
N PRO A 50 3.97 -15.91 -9.20
CA PRO A 50 4.48 -16.92 -10.12
C PRO A 50 6.01 -16.97 -10.20
N LEU A 51 6.72 -15.90 -9.87
CA LEU A 51 8.19 -15.87 -9.87
C LEU A 51 8.76 -16.44 -8.57
N SER A 52 8.41 -15.81 -7.45
CA SER A 52 8.99 -16.13 -6.14
C SER A 52 8.33 -17.31 -5.42
N LYS A 53 7.09 -17.68 -5.80
CA LYS A 53 6.19 -18.59 -5.09
C LYS A 53 5.73 -18.08 -3.72
N ALA A 54 5.96 -16.81 -3.39
CA ALA A 54 5.48 -16.21 -2.15
C ALA A 54 3.95 -16.12 -2.13
N LYS A 55 3.35 -16.41 -0.98
CA LYS A 55 1.91 -16.22 -0.71
C LYS A 55 1.66 -14.74 -0.41
N ILE A 56 1.06 -14.03 -1.33
CA ILE A 56 0.93 -12.57 -1.32
C ILE A 56 -0.45 -12.16 -0.84
N LEU A 57 -0.48 -11.12 0.00
CA LEU A 57 -1.67 -10.36 0.36
C LEU A 57 -1.87 -9.21 -0.62
N LYS A 58 -3.13 -8.89 -0.88
CA LYS A 58 -3.56 -7.76 -1.68
C LYS A 58 -4.42 -6.83 -0.85
N ALA A 59 -3.97 -5.60 -0.60
CA ALA A 59 -4.79 -4.62 0.08
C ALA A 59 -5.92 -4.13 -0.84
N GLN A 60 -7.12 -4.03 -0.28
CA GLN A 60 -8.29 -3.61 -1.02
C GLN A 60 -8.56 -2.11 -0.86
N HIS A 61 -8.83 -1.65 0.37
CA HIS A 61 -9.25 -0.28 0.57
C HIS A 61 -8.97 0.28 1.99
N PRO A 62 -7.74 0.24 2.53
CA PRO A 62 -7.40 0.62 3.91
C PRO A 62 -7.45 2.14 4.14
N GLY A 63 -8.48 2.82 3.62
CA GLY A 63 -8.59 4.27 3.65
C GLY A 63 -8.82 4.83 5.04
N TYR A 64 -9.70 4.19 5.81
CA TYR A 64 -10.05 4.62 7.16
C TYR A 64 -8.92 4.33 8.15
N GLU A 65 -8.29 3.18 8.04
CA GLU A 65 -7.14 2.76 8.85
C GLU A 65 -5.98 3.75 8.70
N LEU A 66 -5.64 4.10 7.46
CA LEU A 66 -4.60 5.10 7.17
C LEU A 66 -5.00 6.49 7.65
N TYR A 67 -6.26 6.90 7.43
CA TYR A 67 -6.77 8.18 7.94
C TYR A 67 -6.61 8.30 9.45
N LEU A 68 -6.87 7.24 10.22
CA LEU A 68 -6.70 7.23 11.68
C LEU A 68 -5.25 7.46 12.13
N GLN A 69 -4.27 7.09 11.32
CA GLN A 69 -2.83 7.31 11.60
C GLN A 69 -2.38 8.74 11.27
N GLY A 70 -3.21 9.52 10.56
CA GLY A 70 -2.88 10.88 10.16
C GLY A 70 -3.31 11.94 11.16
N ILE A 71 -2.69 13.12 11.08
CA ILE A 71 -2.91 14.21 12.02
C ILE A 71 -4.37 14.68 12.09
N HIS A 72 -5.09 14.70 10.98
CA HIS A 72 -6.49 15.10 10.95
C HIS A 72 -7.39 14.09 11.67
N GLY A 73 -7.17 12.80 11.43
CA GLY A 73 -7.86 11.72 12.14
C GLY A 73 -7.61 11.77 13.65
N GLN A 74 -6.35 11.91 14.05
CA GLN A 74 -5.95 12.01 15.47
C GLN A 74 -6.50 13.25 16.17
N ARG A 75 -6.78 14.32 15.41
CA ARG A 75 -7.38 15.55 15.93
C ARG A 75 -8.92 15.57 15.86
N GLY A 76 -9.54 14.46 15.42
CA GLY A 76 -10.99 14.31 15.37
C GLY A 76 -11.68 15.04 14.20
N VAL A 77 -10.93 15.49 13.20
CA VAL A 77 -11.50 16.04 11.96
C VAL A 77 -12.16 14.89 11.20
N SER A 78 -13.46 14.96 10.92
CA SER A 78 -14.14 13.87 10.24
C SER A 78 -13.97 13.91 8.72
N CYS A 79 -14.21 12.76 8.05
CA CYS A 79 -14.21 12.69 6.59
C CYS A 79 -15.16 13.75 5.98
N ALA A 80 -16.34 13.94 6.59
CA ALA A 80 -17.33 14.89 6.14
C ALA A 80 -16.89 16.35 6.27
N ASP A 81 -16.02 16.69 7.24
CA ASP A 81 -15.56 18.07 7.41
C ASP A 81 -14.73 18.56 6.21
N CYS A 82 -14.07 17.62 5.50
CA CYS A 82 -13.30 17.91 4.30
C CYS A 82 -14.05 17.56 3.00
N HIS A 83 -14.70 16.38 2.95
CA HIS A 83 -15.33 15.87 1.73
C HIS A 83 -16.79 16.30 1.54
N MET A 84 -17.43 16.85 2.59
CA MET A 84 -18.80 17.36 2.59
C MET A 84 -18.86 18.70 3.32
N PRO A 85 -18.16 19.74 2.81
CA PRO A 85 -18.10 21.05 3.48
C PRO A 85 -19.49 21.69 3.57
N TYR A 86 -19.66 22.58 4.55
CA TYR A 86 -20.90 23.35 4.64
C TYR A 86 -21.03 24.35 3.50
N ILE A 87 -22.22 24.40 2.91
CA ILE A 87 -22.65 25.39 1.92
C ILE A 87 -23.92 26.07 2.39
N SER A 88 -24.23 27.23 1.82
CA SER A 88 -25.47 27.98 2.10
C SER A 88 -26.14 28.36 0.80
N GLU A 89 -27.43 28.05 0.68
CA GLU A 89 -28.30 28.48 -0.40
C GLU A 89 -29.60 28.98 0.18
N GLY A 90 -30.09 30.14 -0.31
CA GLY A 90 -31.35 30.75 0.15
C GLY A 90 -31.41 30.97 1.67
N GLY A 91 -30.28 31.21 2.34
CA GLY A 91 -30.20 31.36 3.79
C GLY A 91 -30.19 30.06 4.60
N VAL A 92 -30.28 28.92 3.96
CA VAL A 92 -30.19 27.58 4.61
C VAL A 92 -28.78 27.06 4.51
N LYS A 93 -28.22 26.66 5.67
CA LYS A 93 -26.89 26.03 5.78
C LYS A 93 -27.04 24.51 5.84
N TYR A 94 -26.34 23.81 4.93
CA TYR A 94 -26.31 22.35 4.90
C TYR A 94 -24.95 21.83 4.42
N THR A 95 -24.68 20.51 4.54
CA THR A 95 -23.47 19.88 4.04
C THR A 95 -23.60 19.57 2.56
N ASP A 96 -22.56 19.88 1.78
CA ASP A 96 -22.50 19.52 0.36
C ASP A 96 -22.35 18.01 0.20
N HIS A 97 -23.35 17.37 -0.41
CA HIS A 97 -23.36 15.92 -0.65
C HIS A 97 -22.73 15.53 -1.99
N HIS A 98 -22.18 16.49 -2.75
CA HIS A 98 -21.33 16.20 -3.90
C HIS A 98 -19.92 15.85 -3.41
N ILE A 99 -19.75 14.61 -2.93
CA ILE A 99 -18.48 14.13 -2.37
C ILE A 99 -17.38 14.21 -3.44
N THR A 100 -16.41 15.07 -3.19
CA THR A 100 -15.30 15.33 -4.13
C THR A 100 -13.99 15.56 -3.39
N SER A 101 -12.89 15.74 -4.14
CA SER A 101 -11.62 16.13 -3.57
C SER A 101 -11.72 17.48 -2.86
N PRO A 102 -11.27 17.62 -1.59
CA PRO A 102 -11.23 18.88 -0.87
C PRO A 102 -10.43 19.97 -1.60
N LEU A 103 -9.47 19.58 -2.46
CA LEU A 103 -8.68 20.52 -3.27
C LEU A 103 -9.51 21.30 -4.30
N ALA A 104 -10.71 20.82 -4.64
CA ALA A 104 -11.65 21.54 -5.50
C ALA A 104 -12.29 22.73 -4.79
N ASN A 105 -12.35 22.72 -3.45
CA ASN A 105 -13.04 23.72 -2.64
C ASN A 105 -12.23 24.13 -1.40
N ILE A 106 -10.96 24.46 -1.56
CA ILE A 106 -10.02 24.76 -0.46
C ILE A 106 -10.57 25.82 0.52
N SER A 107 -11.26 26.82 0.02
CA SER A 107 -11.85 27.88 0.85
C SER A 107 -12.93 27.39 1.81
N ARG A 108 -13.66 26.34 1.45
CA ARG A 108 -14.74 25.78 2.26
C ARG A 108 -14.28 24.56 3.08
N THR A 109 -13.14 24.00 2.75
CA THR A 109 -12.56 22.82 3.40
C THR A 109 -11.34 23.21 4.26
N CYS A 110 -10.18 23.37 3.66
CA CYS A 110 -8.93 23.61 4.37
C CYS A 110 -8.91 24.96 5.13
N GLN A 111 -9.39 26.04 4.50
CA GLN A 111 -9.34 27.39 5.08
C GLN A 111 -10.38 27.64 6.18
N THR A 112 -11.22 26.67 6.50
CA THR A 112 -12.03 26.73 7.73
C THR A 112 -11.17 26.62 8.99
N CYS A 113 -9.99 26.02 8.90
CA CYS A 113 -9.01 25.83 10.00
C CYS A 113 -7.64 26.42 9.67
N HIS A 114 -7.19 26.37 8.41
CA HIS A 114 -5.88 26.84 7.96
C HIS A 114 -5.95 28.28 7.44
N ARG A 115 -4.97 29.11 7.79
CA ARG A 115 -4.93 30.55 7.41
C ARG A 115 -4.10 30.84 6.16
N GLN A 116 -3.37 29.85 5.65
CA GLN A 116 -2.61 30.01 4.41
C GLN A 116 -3.57 30.23 3.22
N ASP A 117 -3.08 30.87 2.17
CA ASP A 117 -3.82 31.00 0.92
C ASP A 117 -4.02 29.64 0.23
N ALA A 118 -4.99 29.59 -0.66
CA ALA A 118 -5.43 28.35 -1.30
C ALA A 118 -4.32 27.70 -2.15
N GLU A 119 -3.47 28.51 -2.79
CA GLU A 119 -2.38 27.99 -3.62
C GLU A 119 -1.30 27.35 -2.78
N THR A 120 -0.89 27.99 -1.69
CA THR A 120 0.06 27.44 -0.72
C THR A 120 -0.44 26.10 -0.15
N LEU A 121 -1.73 26.00 0.22
CA LEU A 121 -2.31 24.76 0.73
C LEU A 121 -2.32 23.65 -0.33
N ARG A 122 -2.67 23.97 -1.57
CA ARG A 122 -2.66 23.04 -2.70
C ARG A 122 -1.25 22.53 -2.98
N GLN A 123 -0.28 23.43 -3.05
CA GLN A 123 1.10 23.10 -3.31
C GLN A 123 1.68 22.18 -2.23
N ASN A 124 1.39 22.45 -0.96
CA ASN A 124 1.78 21.58 0.16
C ASN A 124 1.26 20.14 0.02
N VAL A 125 0.05 19.94 -0.53
CA VAL A 125 -0.48 18.60 -0.80
C VAL A 125 0.28 17.94 -1.93
N TYR A 126 0.49 18.62 -3.04
CA TYR A 126 1.17 18.07 -4.22
C TYR A 126 2.64 17.72 -3.92
N GLU A 127 3.36 18.55 -3.19
CA GLU A 127 4.73 18.26 -2.79
C GLU A 127 4.85 17.00 -1.91
N ARG A 128 3.91 16.79 -0.99
CA ARG A 128 3.87 15.57 -0.17
C ARG A 128 3.56 14.33 -1.02
N GLN A 129 2.58 14.44 -1.91
CA GLN A 129 2.25 13.37 -2.85
C GLN A 129 3.45 13.03 -3.74
N GLN A 130 4.13 14.04 -4.28
CA GLN A 130 5.29 13.84 -5.16
C GLN A 130 6.42 13.09 -4.44
N LYS A 131 6.77 13.49 -3.22
CA LYS A 131 7.80 12.81 -2.42
C LYS A 131 7.49 11.33 -2.19
N ILE A 132 6.21 11.01 -1.94
CA ILE A 132 5.76 9.63 -1.75
C ILE A 132 5.84 8.85 -3.07
N TYR A 133 5.41 9.44 -4.19
CA TYR A 133 5.47 8.80 -5.50
C TYR A 133 6.90 8.57 -5.98
N ASP A 134 7.80 9.50 -5.72
CA ASP A 134 9.22 9.33 -6.04
C ASP A 134 9.81 8.16 -5.26
N PHE A 135 9.58 8.11 -3.95
CA PHE A 135 10.09 7.02 -3.13
C PHE A 135 9.43 5.67 -3.46
N ARG A 136 8.12 5.66 -3.75
CA ARG A 136 7.39 4.47 -4.22
C ARG A 136 8.09 3.80 -5.39
N THR A 137 8.53 4.57 -6.38
CA THR A 137 9.20 4.04 -7.58
C THR A 137 10.48 3.27 -7.23
N HIS A 138 11.22 3.71 -6.21
CA HIS A 138 12.39 2.97 -5.73
C HIS A 138 11.99 1.66 -5.05
N VAL A 139 10.96 1.69 -4.20
CA VAL A 139 10.45 0.49 -3.51
C VAL A 139 9.96 -0.55 -4.51
N GLU A 140 9.22 -0.15 -5.54
CA GLU A 140 8.72 -1.02 -6.61
C GLU A 140 9.85 -1.78 -7.33
N ARG A 141 10.94 -1.09 -7.63
CA ARG A 141 12.12 -1.71 -8.27
C ARG A 141 12.77 -2.76 -7.38
N GLU A 142 12.91 -2.46 -6.09
CA GLU A 142 13.53 -3.39 -5.14
C GLU A 142 12.64 -4.60 -4.85
N LEU A 143 11.32 -4.42 -4.75
CA LEU A 143 10.38 -5.55 -4.65
C LEU A 143 10.42 -6.42 -5.90
N ALA A 144 10.41 -5.82 -7.09
CA ALA A 144 10.51 -6.57 -8.34
C ALA A 144 11.83 -7.35 -8.42
N ALA A 145 12.95 -6.72 -8.07
CA ALA A 145 14.25 -7.39 -7.99
C ALA A 145 14.23 -8.58 -7.01
N ALA A 146 13.66 -8.39 -5.82
CA ALA A 146 13.57 -9.44 -4.81
C ALA A 146 12.75 -10.65 -5.29
N HIS A 147 11.64 -10.44 -6.01
CA HIS A 147 10.88 -11.56 -6.62
C HIS A 147 11.69 -12.28 -7.71
N ILE A 148 12.45 -11.56 -8.51
CA ILE A 148 13.32 -12.13 -9.58
C ILE A 148 14.48 -12.91 -8.96
N GLU A 149 15.13 -12.39 -7.93
CA GLU A 149 16.21 -13.05 -7.24
C GLU A 149 15.74 -14.31 -6.49
N ALA A 150 14.53 -14.27 -5.92
CA ALA A 150 13.90 -15.47 -5.35
C ALA A 150 13.65 -16.55 -6.41
N LYS A 151 13.15 -16.17 -7.61
CA LYS A 151 13.03 -17.08 -8.76
C LYS A 151 14.36 -17.71 -9.09
N PHE A 152 15.44 -16.91 -9.18
CA PHE A 152 16.77 -17.39 -9.49
C PHE A 152 17.28 -18.41 -8.44
N ALA A 153 17.05 -18.16 -7.15
CA ALA A 153 17.40 -19.11 -6.10
C ALA A 153 16.67 -20.45 -6.27
N TRP A 154 15.37 -20.43 -6.61
CA TRP A 154 14.62 -21.64 -6.96
C TRP A 154 15.22 -22.39 -8.14
N GLU A 155 15.62 -21.69 -9.20
CA GLU A 155 16.25 -22.29 -10.39
C GLU A 155 17.63 -22.90 -10.10
N LYS A 156 18.30 -22.45 -9.02
CA LYS A 156 19.56 -23.04 -8.55
C LYS A 156 19.35 -24.27 -7.66
N GLY A 157 18.12 -24.66 -7.38
CA GLY A 157 17.82 -25.86 -6.61
C GLY A 157 17.55 -25.61 -5.13
N ALA A 158 17.23 -24.38 -4.76
CA ALA A 158 16.84 -24.03 -3.39
C ALA A 158 15.68 -24.91 -2.89
N THR A 159 15.75 -25.31 -1.62
CA THR A 159 14.67 -26.06 -0.95
C THR A 159 13.64 -25.11 -0.35
N GLU A 160 12.41 -25.60 -0.08
CA GLU A 160 11.36 -24.82 0.57
C GLU A 160 11.82 -24.26 1.93
N ALA A 161 12.54 -25.06 2.73
CA ALA A 161 13.06 -24.63 4.03
C ALA A 161 14.08 -23.49 3.92
N GLU A 162 14.92 -23.49 2.88
CA GLU A 162 15.88 -22.41 2.65
C GLU A 162 15.20 -21.13 2.17
N MET A 163 14.11 -21.27 1.43
CA MET A 163 13.36 -20.14 0.88
C MET A 163 12.34 -19.55 1.85
N GLU A 164 11.96 -20.24 2.93
CA GLU A 164 10.96 -19.76 3.88
C GLU A 164 11.20 -18.31 4.36
N PRO A 165 12.42 -17.94 4.82
CA PRO A 165 12.67 -16.55 5.24
C PRO A 165 12.56 -15.55 4.08
N VAL A 166 13.02 -15.92 2.87
CA VAL A 166 12.88 -15.08 1.67
C VAL A 166 11.42 -14.81 1.35
N LEU A 167 10.59 -15.86 1.37
CA LEU A 167 9.14 -15.76 1.05
C LEU A 167 8.39 -14.95 2.09
N LYS A 168 8.77 -15.06 3.37
CA LYS A 168 8.21 -14.29 4.48
C LYS A 168 8.50 -12.81 4.31
N ASP A 169 9.72 -12.43 3.97
CA ASP A 169 10.11 -11.04 3.77
C ASP A 169 9.45 -10.46 2.51
N LEU A 170 9.36 -11.23 1.42
CA LEU A 170 8.61 -10.83 0.22
C LEU A 170 7.13 -10.56 0.53
N ARG A 171 6.47 -11.44 1.29
CA ARG A 171 5.08 -11.24 1.72
C ARG A 171 4.94 -9.94 2.52
N LYS A 172 5.81 -9.72 3.50
CA LYS A 172 5.79 -8.51 4.35
C LYS A 172 6.07 -7.23 3.58
N GLY A 173 7.05 -7.28 2.69
CA GLY A 173 7.43 -6.15 1.86
C GLY A 173 6.32 -5.76 0.89
N GLN A 174 5.77 -6.75 0.17
CA GLN A 174 4.67 -6.54 -0.79
C GLN A 174 3.41 -6.04 -0.10
N TRP A 175 3.03 -6.60 1.06
CA TRP A 175 1.89 -6.17 1.84
C TRP A 175 1.97 -4.69 2.22
N ARG A 176 3.11 -4.23 2.75
CA ARG A 176 3.30 -2.83 3.15
C ARG A 176 3.24 -1.86 1.99
N TRP A 177 3.82 -2.24 0.86
CA TRP A 177 3.75 -1.45 -0.36
C TRP A 177 2.29 -1.33 -0.85
N ASP A 178 1.59 -2.45 -0.92
CA ASP A 178 0.21 -2.49 -1.42
C ASP A 178 -0.74 -1.74 -0.48
N TYR A 179 -0.64 -1.98 0.83
CA TYR A 179 -1.43 -1.28 1.85
C TYR A 179 -1.24 0.24 1.82
N ALA A 180 -0.01 0.71 1.68
CA ALA A 180 0.31 2.14 1.60
C ALA A 180 -0.31 2.83 0.37
N LEU A 181 -0.54 2.09 -0.72
CA LEU A 181 -0.94 2.64 -2.01
C LEU A 181 -2.37 2.28 -2.44
N ALA A 182 -3.01 1.34 -1.78
CA ALA A 182 -4.39 0.93 -2.09
C ALA A 182 -5.43 2.02 -1.81
N SER A 183 -5.12 3.00 -0.97
CA SER A 183 -5.97 4.16 -0.72
C SER A 183 -5.47 5.38 -1.49
N HIS A 184 -6.29 5.92 -2.39
CA HIS A 184 -5.94 7.10 -3.20
C HIS A 184 -5.61 8.35 -2.38
N GLY A 185 -6.20 8.50 -1.19
CA GLY A 185 -5.96 9.62 -0.28
C GLY A 185 -4.78 9.43 0.68
N ALA A 186 -4.16 8.27 0.71
CA ALA A 186 -3.17 7.89 1.73
C ALA A 186 -2.01 8.89 1.86
N ALA A 187 -1.47 9.34 0.73
CA ALA A 187 -0.37 10.31 0.68
C ALA A 187 -0.71 11.68 1.31
N PHE A 188 -1.98 11.99 1.48
CA PHE A 188 -2.45 13.18 2.21
C PHE A 188 -2.97 12.82 3.61
N HIS A 189 -3.78 11.77 3.72
CA HIS A 189 -4.41 11.38 4.99
C HIS A 189 -3.39 11.06 6.06
N ALA A 190 -2.34 10.30 5.72
CA ALA A 190 -1.30 9.87 6.64
C ALA A 190 0.09 9.79 5.97
N PRO A 191 0.65 10.91 5.49
CA PRO A 191 1.90 10.89 4.70
C PRO A 191 3.08 10.28 5.47
N GLN A 192 3.16 10.48 6.79
CA GLN A 192 4.23 9.92 7.63
C GLN A 192 4.11 8.39 7.73
N GLU A 193 2.88 7.89 7.93
CA GLU A 193 2.63 6.45 8.00
C GLU A 193 2.89 5.78 6.63
N VAL A 194 2.44 6.39 5.54
CA VAL A 194 2.73 5.89 4.18
C VAL A 194 4.23 5.80 3.93
N MET A 195 5.01 6.82 4.30
CA MET A 195 6.47 6.79 4.17
C MET A 195 7.10 5.71 5.07
N ARG A 196 6.59 5.50 6.29
CA ARG A 196 7.05 4.43 7.19
C ARG A 196 6.80 3.05 6.58
N LEU A 197 5.60 2.82 6.04
CA LEU A 197 5.24 1.56 5.39
C LEU A 197 6.10 1.29 4.15
N LEU A 198 6.32 2.30 3.31
CA LEU A 198 7.20 2.20 2.14
C LEU A 198 8.66 1.94 2.54
N ALA A 199 9.16 2.59 3.61
CA ALA A 199 10.51 2.34 4.11
C ALA A 199 10.65 0.90 4.65
N ASN A 200 9.66 0.39 5.39
CA ASN A 200 9.64 -0.99 5.84
C ASN A 200 9.54 -1.99 4.66
N SER A 201 8.74 -1.65 3.64
CA SER A 201 8.68 -2.44 2.41
C SER A 201 10.05 -2.55 1.74
N MET A 202 10.77 -1.43 1.61
CA MET A 202 12.13 -1.37 1.08
C MET A 202 13.09 -2.26 1.88
N MET A 203 13.02 -2.18 3.21
CA MET A 203 13.85 -3.00 4.12
C MET A 203 13.60 -4.49 3.88
N TYR A 204 12.35 -4.94 3.90
CA TYR A 204 12.01 -6.35 3.65
C TYR A 204 12.41 -6.81 2.25
N ALA A 205 12.26 -5.95 1.22
CA ALA A 205 12.72 -6.27 -0.13
C ALA A 205 14.24 -6.51 -0.16
N LYS A 206 15.03 -5.67 0.53
CA LYS A 206 16.49 -5.80 0.63
C LYS A 206 16.90 -7.04 1.43
N ASP A 207 16.20 -7.35 2.52
CA ASP A 207 16.46 -8.56 3.30
C ASP A 207 16.16 -9.82 2.48
N ALA A 208 15.06 -9.83 1.73
CA ALA A 208 14.72 -10.93 0.80
C ALA A 208 15.79 -11.12 -0.28
N GLN A 209 16.29 -10.04 -0.91
CA GLN A 209 17.38 -10.08 -1.88
C GLN A 209 18.67 -10.68 -1.27
N LEU A 210 19.06 -10.18 -0.09
CA LEU A 210 20.25 -10.68 0.61
C LEU A 210 20.14 -12.17 0.94
N GLN A 211 18.97 -12.60 1.41
CA GLN A 211 18.72 -14.00 1.73
C GLN A 211 18.70 -14.88 0.47
N ALA A 212 18.04 -14.43 -0.61
CA ALA A 212 18.04 -15.14 -1.89
C ALA A 212 19.45 -15.32 -2.47
N THR A 213 20.29 -14.29 -2.37
CA THR A 213 21.70 -14.35 -2.77
C THR A 213 22.48 -15.38 -1.92
N ARG A 214 22.26 -15.40 -0.60
CA ARG A 214 22.88 -16.39 0.30
C ARG A 214 22.44 -17.82 0.00
N VAL A 215 21.16 -18.01 -0.33
CA VAL A 215 20.64 -19.32 -0.76
C VAL A 215 21.27 -19.73 -2.08
N ALA A 216 21.33 -18.86 -3.08
CA ALA A 216 21.99 -19.15 -4.35
C ALA A 216 23.47 -19.52 -4.17
N ALA A 217 24.17 -18.88 -3.24
CA ALA A 217 25.57 -19.19 -2.93
C ALA A 217 25.74 -20.60 -2.36
N LYS A 218 24.83 -21.10 -1.52
CA LYS A 218 24.84 -22.49 -1.04
C LYS A 218 24.70 -23.50 -2.17
N HIS A 219 24.06 -23.11 -3.27
CA HIS A 219 23.88 -23.92 -4.47
C HIS A 219 24.91 -23.60 -5.58
N GLY A 220 26.07 -23.05 -5.17
CA GLY A 220 27.26 -22.89 -6.03
C GLY A 220 27.28 -21.61 -6.89
N PHE A 221 26.38 -20.69 -6.67
CA PHE A 221 26.39 -19.41 -7.39
C PHE A 221 26.86 -18.27 -6.47
N THR A 222 28.08 -17.76 -6.69
CA THR A 222 28.73 -16.73 -5.85
C THR A 222 28.79 -15.34 -6.52
N GLY A 223 28.22 -15.19 -7.70
CA GLY A 223 28.18 -13.92 -8.44
C GLY A 223 26.99 -13.04 -8.06
N GLN A 224 26.90 -11.88 -8.70
CA GLN A 224 25.70 -11.05 -8.64
C GLN A 224 24.59 -11.73 -9.45
N ILE A 225 23.40 -11.86 -8.85
CA ILE A 225 22.23 -12.40 -9.55
C ILE A 225 21.87 -11.46 -10.71
N PRO A 226 21.78 -11.96 -11.95
CA PRO A 226 21.47 -11.13 -13.10
C PRO A 226 20.01 -10.66 -13.05
N LEU A 227 19.82 -9.34 -13.10
CA LEU A 227 18.50 -8.74 -13.18
C LEU A 227 18.19 -8.37 -14.65
N PRO A 228 17.00 -8.71 -15.18
CA PRO A 228 16.57 -8.26 -16.48
C PRO A 228 16.32 -6.75 -16.49
N ASP A 229 16.29 -6.16 -17.67
CA ASP A 229 15.86 -4.77 -17.81
C ASP A 229 14.33 -4.67 -17.61
N ILE A 230 13.93 -4.23 -16.43
CA ILE A 230 12.55 -3.95 -16.02
C ILE A 230 12.33 -2.46 -15.78
N SER A 231 13.09 -1.59 -16.47
CA SER A 231 13.06 -0.15 -16.26
C SER A 231 11.75 0.53 -16.69
N THR A 232 10.96 -0.13 -17.53
CA THR A 232 9.63 0.33 -17.92
C THR A 232 8.57 -0.76 -17.69
N ARG A 233 7.31 -0.34 -17.61
CA ARG A 233 6.17 -1.24 -17.44
C ARG A 233 6.09 -2.30 -18.57
N GLU A 234 6.36 -1.88 -19.81
CA GLU A 234 6.34 -2.76 -20.98
C GLU A 234 7.43 -3.85 -20.90
N LYS A 235 8.65 -3.45 -20.49
CA LYS A 235 9.75 -4.40 -20.29
C LYS A 235 9.46 -5.38 -19.16
N ALA A 236 8.93 -4.88 -18.04
CA ALA A 236 8.52 -5.72 -16.92
C ALA A 236 7.40 -6.70 -17.32
N ALA A 237 6.36 -6.23 -18.03
CA ALA A 237 5.28 -7.08 -18.54
C ALA A 237 5.81 -8.17 -19.48
N LYS A 238 6.69 -7.80 -20.41
CA LYS A 238 7.34 -8.76 -21.32
C LYS A 238 8.14 -9.83 -20.57
N TYR A 239 8.86 -9.44 -19.52
CA TYR A 239 9.63 -10.39 -18.70
C TYR A 239 8.74 -11.47 -18.03
N VAL A 240 7.54 -11.10 -17.59
CA VAL A 240 6.60 -12.03 -16.98
C VAL A 240 5.62 -12.67 -17.98
N GLY A 241 5.82 -12.43 -19.28
CA GLY A 241 5.00 -13.03 -20.33
C GLY A 241 3.61 -12.41 -20.49
N LEU A 242 3.43 -11.17 -20.04
CA LEU A 242 2.19 -10.41 -20.23
C LEU A 242 2.27 -9.55 -21.50
N ASP A 243 1.35 -9.77 -22.44
CA ASP A 243 1.16 -8.88 -23.58
C ASP A 243 0.39 -7.63 -23.14
N MET A 244 1.07 -6.49 -23.20
CA MET A 244 0.44 -5.19 -23.00
C MET A 244 -0.32 -4.81 -24.27
N LYS A 245 -1.64 -5.01 -24.28
CA LYS A 245 -2.53 -4.51 -25.33
C LYS A 245 -2.86 -3.03 -25.12
#